data_e2d826c7e6faaae135f54a04e647a6b2
#
_entry.id   e2d826c7e6faaae135f54a04e647a6b2
#
_cell.length_a   1.000
_cell.length_b   1.000
_cell.length_c   1.000
_cell.angle_alpha   90.00
_cell.angle_beta   90.00
_cell.angle_gamma   90.00
#
_symmetry.space_group_name_H-M   'P 1'
#
loop_
_entity.id
_entity.type
_entity.pdbx_description
1 polymer ?
#
loop_
_entity_poly.entity_id
_entity_poly.type
_entity_poly.pdbx_seq_one_letter_code
_entity_poly.pdbx_strand_id
1 'polypeptide(L)'
;YEWISKYKIIPLTFDESNQRYILATSNPFDFNAINIAYALFGTHSQIVVCPDTKLVRIQSRIFAKNEMNQTIAAYNKQENLLEKEHIVGMDEADLVNSPAVKLVDSCLNDAIAVGASDIHIEPYEDIVRIRYRIDGMLYENTAFSPKMYPAVSTRIKIISKLNIAERRIPQDGRITKIYNNETYD
;
A
#
# COMPACT_ATOMS: atom_id res chain seq x y z
N TYR A 1 -10.84 10.20 1.77
CA TYR A 1 -11.00 8.82 1.24
C TYR A 1 -12.40 8.24 1.51
N GLU A 2 -13.10 8.65 2.56
CA GLU A 2 -14.47 8.18 2.87
C GLU A 2 -15.46 8.40 1.72
N TRP A 3 -15.36 9.51 1.00
CA TRP A 3 -16.21 9.82 -0.14
C TRP A 3 -16.01 8.86 -1.33
N ILE A 4 -14.80 8.30 -1.54
CA ILE A 4 -14.52 7.29 -2.58
C ILE A 4 -15.35 6.03 -2.30
N SER A 5 -15.37 5.55 -1.04
CA SER A 5 -16.17 4.41 -0.63
C SER A 5 -17.66 4.66 -0.79
N LYS A 6 -18.11 5.86 -0.40
CA LYS A 6 -19.52 6.20 -0.35
C LYS A 6 -20.12 6.44 -1.74
N TYR A 7 -19.40 7.14 -2.60
CA TYR A 7 -19.92 7.60 -3.89
C TYR A 7 -19.34 6.85 -5.10
N LYS A 8 -18.38 5.97 -4.89
CA LYS A 8 -17.73 5.16 -5.94
C LYS A 8 -17.26 6.00 -7.15
N ILE A 9 -16.74 7.20 -6.88
CA ILE A 9 -16.07 8.05 -7.86
C ILE A 9 -14.61 8.15 -7.47
N ILE A 10 -13.71 7.89 -8.41
CA ILE A 10 -12.27 7.85 -8.17
C ILE A 10 -11.56 8.87 -9.07
N PRO A 11 -10.76 9.79 -8.51
CA PRO A 11 -9.88 10.63 -9.32
C PRO A 11 -8.77 9.76 -9.91
N LEU A 12 -8.65 9.76 -11.24
CA LEU A 12 -7.62 9.01 -11.96
C LEU A 12 -6.36 9.84 -12.15
N THR A 13 -6.50 11.05 -12.67
CA THR A 13 -5.40 11.95 -12.97
C THR A 13 -5.88 13.39 -13.12
N PHE A 14 -4.92 14.33 -13.11
CA PHE A 14 -5.14 15.72 -13.51
C PHE A 14 -4.63 15.92 -14.95
N ASP A 15 -5.50 16.39 -15.83
CA ASP A 15 -5.18 16.74 -17.20
C ASP A 15 -4.65 18.18 -17.23
N GLU A 16 -3.34 18.33 -17.28
CA GLU A 16 -2.67 19.64 -17.29
C GLU A 16 -3.01 20.48 -18.51
N SER A 17 -3.24 19.84 -19.66
CA SER A 17 -3.54 20.52 -20.92
C SER A 17 -4.90 21.20 -20.89
N ASN A 18 -5.87 20.60 -20.23
CA ASN A 18 -7.24 21.10 -20.12
C ASN A 18 -7.59 21.62 -18.72
N GLN A 19 -6.61 21.63 -17.79
CA GLN A 19 -6.76 22.11 -16.40
C GLN A 19 -7.99 21.51 -15.70
N ARG A 20 -8.16 20.17 -15.81
CA ARG A 20 -9.29 19.45 -15.27
C ARG A 20 -8.92 18.09 -14.68
N TYR A 21 -9.69 17.64 -13.71
CA TYR A 21 -9.58 16.28 -13.19
C TYR A 21 -10.32 15.29 -14.10
N ILE A 22 -9.76 14.09 -14.25
CA ILE A 22 -10.43 12.93 -14.86
C ILE A 22 -10.85 12.02 -13.74
N LEU A 23 -12.17 11.80 -13.62
CA LEU A 23 -12.80 11.02 -12.55
C LEU A 23 -13.48 9.79 -13.12
N ALA A 24 -13.28 8.62 -12.50
CA ALA A 24 -13.93 7.38 -12.93
C ALA A 24 -15.14 7.04 -12.05
N THR A 25 -16.22 6.58 -12.67
CA THR A 25 -17.38 6.00 -11.99
C THR A 25 -17.90 4.77 -12.74
N SER A 26 -18.56 3.85 -12.02
CA SER A 26 -19.30 2.75 -12.65
C SER A 26 -20.76 3.10 -12.90
N ASN A 27 -21.29 4.15 -12.27
CA ASN A 27 -22.67 4.59 -12.44
C ASN A 27 -22.73 6.08 -12.82
N PRO A 28 -22.77 6.42 -14.11
CA PRO A 28 -22.85 7.81 -14.58
C PRO A 28 -24.21 8.47 -14.33
N PHE A 29 -25.22 7.72 -13.85
CA PHE A 29 -26.55 8.23 -13.56
C PHE A 29 -26.77 8.53 -12.08
N ASP A 30 -25.77 8.32 -11.24
CA ASP A 30 -25.81 8.80 -9.85
C ASP A 30 -25.47 10.29 -9.80
N PHE A 31 -26.49 11.12 -10.08
CA PHE A 31 -26.35 12.58 -10.10
C PHE A 31 -25.92 13.15 -8.76
N ASN A 32 -26.25 12.49 -7.64
CA ASN A 32 -25.82 12.95 -6.32
C ASN A 32 -24.30 12.77 -6.17
N ALA A 33 -23.78 11.60 -6.52
CA ALA A 33 -22.35 11.32 -6.53
C ALA A 33 -21.57 12.26 -7.48
N ILE A 34 -22.12 12.52 -8.67
CA ILE A 34 -21.52 13.41 -9.67
C ILE A 34 -21.50 14.85 -9.17
N ASN A 35 -22.56 15.36 -8.57
CA ASN A 35 -22.61 16.70 -8.02
C ASN A 35 -21.58 16.90 -6.90
N ILE A 36 -21.40 15.90 -6.05
CA ILE A 36 -20.37 15.92 -5.01
C ILE A 36 -18.97 15.91 -5.62
N ALA A 37 -18.75 15.10 -6.67
CA ALA A 37 -17.49 15.10 -7.39
C ALA A 37 -17.17 16.47 -8.01
N TYR A 38 -18.13 17.11 -8.61
CA TYR A 38 -17.98 18.48 -9.14
C TYR A 38 -17.74 19.52 -8.05
N ALA A 39 -18.34 19.36 -6.88
CA ALA A 39 -18.08 20.24 -5.76
C ALA A 39 -16.65 20.10 -5.20
N LEU A 40 -16.09 18.87 -5.23
CA LEU A 40 -14.75 18.58 -4.73
C LEU A 40 -13.63 18.88 -5.75
N PHE A 41 -13.86 18.59 -7.03
CA PHE A 41 -12.84 18.63 -8.09
C PHE A 41 -13.07 19.71 -9.15
N GLY A 42 -14.17 20.44 -9.04
CA GLY A 42 -14.55 21.50 -9.98
C GLY A 42 -15.47 20.98 -11.10
N THR A 43 -16.34 21.86 -11.57
CA THR A 43 -17.38 21.58 -12.59
C THR A 43 -16.83 21.26 -13.96
N HIS A 44 -15.56 21.55 -14.23
CA HIS A 44 -14.85 21.23 -15.48
C HIS A 44 -14.27 19.82 -15.48
N SER A 45 -14.42 19.06 -14.39
CA SER A 45 -13.93 17.68 -14.31
C SER A 45 -14.61 16.79 -15.35
N GLN A 46 -13.83 15.90 -15.96
CA GLN A 46 -14.34 14.92 -16.92
C GLN A 46 -14.71 13.64 -16.19
N ILE A 47 -15.95 13.18 -16.36
CA ILE A 47 -16.40 11.88 -15.86
C ILE A 47 -16.19 10.83 -16.94
N VAL A 48 -15.49 9.74 -16.61
CA VAL A 48 -15.33 8.56 -17.47
C VAL A 48 -15.99 7.36 -16.81
N VAL A 49 -16.62 6.51 -17.63
CA VAL A 49 -17.28 5.30 -17.14
C VAL A 49 -16.32 4.13 -17.21
N CYS A 50 -16.21 3.38 -16.13
CA CYS A 50 -15.44 2.15 -16.10
C CYS A 50 -16.24 1.00 -15.46
N PRO A 51 -15.94 -0.27 -15.80
CA PRO A 51 -16.57 -1.41 -15.16
C PRO A 51 -16.39 -1.40 -13.65
N ASP A 52 -17.43 -1.79 -12.89
CA ASP A 52 -17.43 -1.81 -11.42
C ASP A 52 -16.26 -2.66 -10.87
N THR A 53 -15.97 -3.79 -11.51
CA THR A 53 -14.84 -4.67 -11.14
C THR A 53 -13.48 -3.96 -11.19
N LYS A 54 -13.26 -3.11 -12.20
CA LYS A 54 -12.04 -2.28 -12.30
C LYS A 54 -12.03 -1.16 -11.27
N LEU A 55 -13.18 -0.53 -11.03
CA LEU A 55 -13.32 0.54 -10.06
C LEU A 55 -13.01 0.04 -8.65
N VAL A 56 -13.59 -1.11 -8.24
CA VAL A 56 -13.32 -1.76 -6.95
C VAL A 56 -11.83 -2.09 -6.79
N ARG A 57 -11.18 -2.58 -7.85
CA ARG A 57 -9.74 -2.88 -7.85
C ARG A 57 -8.89 -1.63 -7.62
N ILE A 58 -9.21 -0.53 -8.32
CA ILE A 58 -8.50 0.75 -8.14
C ILE A 58 -8.75 1.30 -6.74
N GLN A 59 -9.98 1.22 -6.25
CA GLN A 59 -10.35 1.64 -4.91
C GLN A 59 -9.56 0.89 -3.83
N SER A 60 -9.52 -0.43 -3.89
CA SER A 60 -8.76 -1.28 -2.97
C SER A 60 -7.27 -0.90 -2.96
N ARG A 61 -6.69 -0.62 -4.13
CA ARG A 61 -5.30 -0.15 -4.25
C ARG A 61 -5.06 1.20 -3.58
N ILE A 62 -5.97 2.17 -3.77
CA ILE A 62 -5.86 3.48 -3.14
C ILE A 62 -5.90 3.35 -1.62
N PHE A 63 -6.79 2.50 -1.08
CA PHE A 63 -6.89 2.27 0.36
C PHE A 63 -5.65 1.56 0.91
N ALA A 64 -5.19 0.48 0.28
CA ALA A 64 -3.99 -0.24 0.69
C ALA A 64 -2.75 0.68 0.72
N LYS A 65 -2.58 1.50 -0.32
CA LYS A 65 -1.49 2.49 -0.38
C LYS A 65 -1.59 3.55 0.72
N ASN A 66 -2.80 4.02 1.01
CA ASN A 66 -3.02 4.98 2.09
C ASN A 66 -2.70 4.38 3.46
N GLU A 67 -3.16 3.15 3.74
CA GLU A 67 -2.85 2.43 4.97
C GLU A 67 -1.35 2.21 5.14
N MET A 68 -0.66 1.81 4.07
CA MET A 68 0.79 1.66 4.05
C MET A 68 1.52 2.97 4.37
N ASN A 69 1.12 4.08 3.75
CA ASN A 69 1.70 5.39 4.01
C ASN A 69 1.44 5.87 5.45
N GLN A 70 0.25 5.62 6.00
CA GLN A 70 -0.07 5.92 7.40
C GLN A 70 0.79 5.10 8.36
N THR A 71 1.02 3.83 8.05
CA THR A 71 1.87 2.93 8.85
C THR A 71 3.32 3.42 8.86
N ILE A 72 3.86 3.83 7.70
CA ILE A 72 5.20 4.40 7.59
C ILE A 72 5.30 5.73 8.38
N ALA A 73 4.30 6.59 8.24
CA ALA A 73 4.25 7.87 8.96
C ALA A 73 4.16 7.68 10.48
N ALA A 74 3.38 6.70 10.95
CA ALA A 74 3.27 6.35 12.36
C ALA A 74 4.60 5.83 12.92
N TYR A 75 5.31 4.97 12.16
CA TYR A 75 6.64 4.50 12.53
C TYR A 75 7.64 5.64 12.68
N ASN A 76 7.72 6.52 11.69
CA ASN A 76 8.63 7.67 11.71
C ASN A 76 8.33 8.62 12.89
N LYS A 77 7.05 8.78 13.25
CA LYS A 77 6.64 9.58 14.41
C LYS A 77 7.04 8.92 15.72
N GLN A 78 6.86 7.62 15.84
CA GLN A 78 7.21 6.84 17.04
C GLN A 78 8.73 6.82 17.23
N GLU A 79 9.52 6.67 16.18
CA GLU A 79 10.97 6.72 16.20
C GLU A 79 11.49 8.07 16.73
N ASN A 80 10.94 9.18 16.24
CA ASN A 80 11.31 10.53 16.71
C ASN A 80 10.97 10.76 18.21
N LEU A 81 10.02 9.99 18.76
CA LEU A 81 9.70 10.01 20.20
C LEU A 81 10.65 9.11 21.00
N LEU A 82 11.01 7.93 20.47
CA LEU A 82 11.91 6.96 21.11
C LEU A 82 13.36 7.44 21.14
N GLU A 83 13.82 8.25 20.19
CA GLU A 83 15.14 8.91 20.27
C GLU A 83 15.22 9.90 21.45
N LYS A 84 14.09 10.31 22.02
CA LYS A 84 14.02 11.18 23.21
C LYS A 84 13.86 10.44 24.55
N GLU A 85 13.44 9.17 24.52
CA GLU A 85 13.22 8.37 25.71
C GLU A 85 13.80 6.96 25.51
N HIS A 86 14.84 6.60 26.29
CA HIS A 86 15.39 5.25 26.36
C HIS A 86 14.34 4.30 26.97
N ILE A 87 13.56 3.62 26.13
CA ILE A 87 12.62 2.59 26.58
C ILE A 87 13.08 1.22 26.09
N VAL A 88 13.48 0.40 27.04
CA VAL A 88 13.79 -1.03 26.91
C VAL A 88 12.52 -1.80 27.31
N GLY A 89 12.02 -2.67 26.41
CA GLY A 89 10.99 -3.67 26.71
C GLY A 89 9.77 -3.59 25.75
N MET A 90 9.78 -4.40 24.68
CA MET A 90 8.59 -4.65 23.87
C MET A 90 7.98 -6.00 24.29
N ASP A 91 6.69 -6.01 24.62
CA ASP A 91 5.89 -7.22 24.85
C ASP A 91 5.55 -7.94 23.54
N GLU A 92 5.29 -9.26 23.60
CA GLU A 92 4.93 -10.07 22.41
C GLU A 92 3.70 -9.53 21.66
N ALA A 93 2.75 -8.89 22.35
CA ALA A 93 1.58 -8.25 21.76
C ALA A 93 1.95 -7.03 20.89
N ASP A 94 3.02 -6.31 21.24
CA ASP A 94 3.53 -5.18 20.47
C ASP A 94 4.21 -5.62 19.17
N LEU A 95 4.78 -6.84 19.14
CA LEU A 95 5.39 -7.43 17.94
C LEU A 95 4.36 -7.72 16.87
N VAL A 96 3.16 -8.22 17.22
CA VAL A 96 2.08 -8.55 16.27
C VAL A 96 1.47 -7.29 15.65
N ASN A 97 1.39 -6.20 16.41
CA ASN A 97 0.85 -4.92 15.96
C ASN A 97 1.92 -3.94 15.45
N SER A 98 3.16 -4.40 15.33
CA SER A 98 4.27 -3.52 14.93
C SER A 98 4.03 -2.93 13.52
N PRO A 99 4.47 -1.69 13.27
CA PRO A 99 4.38 -1.06 11.95
C PRO A 99 5.01 -1.90 10.82
N ALA A 100 6.09 -2.64 11.12
CA ALA A 100 6.73 -3.53 10.14
C ALA A 100 5.83 -4.70 9.73
N VAL A 101 5.07 -5.28 10.66
CA VAL A 101 4.10 -6.35 10.37
C VAL A 101 3.00 -5.82 9.46
N LYS A 102 2.41 -4.67 9.80
CA LYS A 102 1.36 -4.01 9.00
C LYS A 102 1.85 -3.65 7.61
N LEU A 103 3.09 -3.12 7.49
CA LEU A 103 3.68 -2.78 6.21
C LEU A 103 3.85 -4.01 5.31
N VAL A 104 4.41 -5.11 5.84
CA VAL A 104 4.59 -6.35 5.06
C VAL A 104 3.24 -6.93 4.64
N ASP A 105 2.26 -6.99 5.55
CA ASP A 105 0.92 -7.50 5.25
C ASP A 105 0.20 -6.64 4.20
N SER A 106 0.30 -5.32 4.29
CA SER A 106 -0.25 -4.39 3.29
C SER A 106 0.44 -4.53 1.94
N CYS A 107 1.78 -4.70 1.90
CA CYS A 107 2.52 -4.94 0.67
C CYS A 107 2.06 -6.21 -0.05
N LEU A 108 1.90 -7.31 0.69
CA LEU A 108 1.44 -8.58 0.12
C LEU A 108 0.01 -8.46 -0.42
N ASN A 109 -0.89 -7.86 0.34
CA ASN A 109 -2.28 -7.67 -0.07
C ASN A 109 -2.39 -6.79 -1.32
N ASP A 110 -1.64 -5.68 -1.36
CA ASP A 110 -1.65 -4.76 -2.50
C ASP A 110 -1.04 -5.43 -3.75
N ALA A 111 0.08 -6.17 -3.61
CA ALA A 111 0.69 -6.90 -4.70
C ALA A 111 -0.27 -7.92 -5.33
N ILE A 112 -0.99 -8.69 -4.51
CA ILE A 112 -2.03 -9.62 -4.97
C ILE A 112 -3.15 -8.85 -5.70
N ALA A 113 -3.64 -7.75 -5.11
CA ALA A 113 -4.74 -6.98 -5.67
C ALA A 113 -4.41 -6.37 -7.05
N VAL A 114 -3.14 -5.99 -7.29
CA VAL A 114 -2.69 -5.45 -8.58
C VAL A 114 -2.22 -6.53 -9.57
N GLY A 115 -2.16 -7.80 -9.15
CA GLY A 115 -1.67 -8.92 -9.96
C GLY A 115 -0.16 -8.84 -10.21
N ALA A 116 0.61 -8.42 -9.22
CA ALA A 116 2.06 -8.39 -9.31
C ALA A 116 2.63 -9.81 -9.32
N SER A 117 3.63 -10.07 -10.18
CA SER A 117 4.37 -11.33 -10.20
C SER A 117 5.49 -11.36 -9.17
N ASP A 118 6.04 -10.20 -8.81
CA ASP A 118 7.18 -10.08 -7.88
C ASP A 118 7.03 -8.82 -7.02
N ILE A 119 7.54 -8.92 -5.78
CA ILE A 119 7.74 -7.80 -4.86
C ILE A 119 9.23 -7.68 -4.60
N HIS A 120 9.81 -6.53 -4.92
CA HIS A 120 11.20 -6.20 -4.64
C HIS A 120 11.26 -5.23 -3.47
N ILE A 121 11.99 -5.58 -2.41
CA ILE A 121 12.27 -4.71 -1.26
C ILE A 121 13.77 -4.47 -1.24
N GLU A 122 14.17 -3.29 -1.67
CA GLU A 122 15.55 -2.97 -2.00
C GLU A 122 16.09 -1.91 -1.05
N PRO A 123 17.02 -2.27 -0.13
CA PRO A 123 17.70 -1.30 0.71
C PRO A 123 18.78 -0.55 -0.07
N TYR A 124 18.72 0.78 0.00
CA TYR A 124 19.75 1.70 -0.41
C TYR A 124 20.29 2.44 0.83
N GLU A 125 21.24 3.33 0.65
CA GLU A 125 21.88 4.06 1.76
C GLU A 125 20.87 4.91 2.55
N ASP A 126 20.06 5.69 1.85
CA ASP A 126 19.14 6.66 2.46
C ASP A 126 17.66 6.22 2.46
N ILE A 127 17.31 5.14 1.75
CA ILE A 127 15.93 4.74 1.53
C ILE A 127 15.82 3.24 1.28
N VAL A 128 14.72 2.62 1.70
CA VAL A 128 14.33 1.28 1.25
C VAL A 128 13.16 1.42 0.30
N ARG A 129 13.33 0.95 -0.93
CA ARG A 129 12.34 1.05 -1.99
C ARG A 129 11.56 -0.25 -2.14
N ILE A 130 10.23 -0.17 -2.27
CA ILE A 130 9.37 -1.29 -2.62
C ILE A 130 8.90 -1.11 -4.06
N ARG A 131 9.18 -2.12 -4.90
CA ARG A 131 8.74 -2.16 -6.30
C ARG A 131 7.97 -3.43 -6.58
N TYR A 132 6.96 -3.33 -7.42
CA TYR A 132 6.19 -4.45 -7.92
C TYR A 132 6.48 -4.68 -9.39
N ARG A 133 6.58 -5.95 -9.79
CA ARG A 133 6.56 -6.30 -11.21
C ARG A 133 5.14 -6.61 -11.63
N ILE A 134 4.61 -5.83 -12.57
CA ILE A 134 3.26 -5.98 -13.12
C ILE A 134 3.41 -6.04 -14.64
N ASP A 135 2.91 -7.09 -15.28
CA ASP A 135 3.04 -7.32 -16.73
C ASP A 135 4.48 -7.17 -17.25
N GLY A 136 5.46 -7.70 -16.48
CA GLY A 136 6.88 -7.65 -16.79
C GLY A 136 7.60 -6.34 -16.44
N MET A 137 6.89 -5.26 -16.15
CA MET A 137 7.42 -3.94 -15.85
C MET A 137 7.52 -3.71 -14.34
N LEU A 138 8.63 -3.09 -13.89
CA LEU A 138 8.82 -2.70 -12.49
C LEU A 138 8.25 -1.30 -12.22
N TYR A 139 7.36 -1.22 -11.25
CA TYR A 139 6.76 0.03 -10.78
C TYR A 139 7.12 0.27 -9.32
N GLU A 140 7.53 1.50 -9.01
CA GLU A 140 7.71 1.90 -7.63
C GLU A 140 6.35 2.00 -6.94
N ASN A 141 6.20 1.32 -5.81
CA ASN A 141 4.98 1.37 -5.02
C ASN A 141 5.11 2.38 -3.88
N THR A 142 6.11 2.18 -3.01
CA THR A 142 6.39 3.06 -1.87
C THR A 142 7.84 2.93 -1.43
N ALA A 143 8.24 3.78 -0.49
CA ALA A 143 9.56 3.75 0.12
C ALA A 143 9.47 4.09 1.62
N PHE A 144 10.43 3.60 2.41
CA PHE A 144 10.50 3.81 3.84
C PHE A 144 11.93 3.97 4.35
N SER A 145 12.10 4.40 5.61
CA SER A 145 13.40 4.61 6.24
C SER A 145 14.21 3.32 6.37
N PRO A 146 15.53 3.32 6.08
CA PRO A 146 16.41 2.17 6.31
C PRO A 146 16.37 1.62 7.74
N LYS A 147 16.06 2.44 8.73
CA LYS A 147 15.94 2.04 10.13
C LYS A 147 14.84 1.01 10.37
N MET A 148 13.77 1.02 9.56
CA MET A 148 12.66 0.05 9.64
C MET A 148 13.01 -1.28 8.93
N TYR A 149 14.00 -1.30 8.05
CA TYR A 149 14.34 -2.47 7.23
C TYR A 149 14.65 -3.75 8.03
N PRO A 150 15.41 -3.72 9.15
CA PRO A 150 15.67 -4.91 9.94
C PRO A 150 14.38 -5.58 10.46
N ALA A 151 13.38 -4.78 10.90
CA ALA A 151 12.10 -5.29 11.37
C ALA A 151 11.26 -5.88 10.21
N VAL A 152 11.23 -5.22 9.06
CA VAL A 152 10.58 -5.72 7.84
C VAL A 152 11.22 -7.03 7.38
N SER A 153 12.56 -7.11 7.30
CA SER A 153 13.29 -8.33 6.95
C SER A 153 13.01 -9.47 7.92
N THR A 154 13.00 -9.18 9.23
CA THR A 154 12.67 -10.17 10.26
C THR A 154 11.25 -10.70 10.07
N ARG A 155 10.27 -9.83 9.83
CA ARG A 155 8.87 -10.24 9.57
C ARG A 155 8.77 -11.17 8.36
N ILE A 156 9.43 -10.83 7.25
CA ILE A 156 9.45 -11.69 6.05
C ILE A 156 10.05 -13.05 6.36
N LYS A 157 11.17 -13.10 7.08
CA LYS A 157 11.80 -14.37 7.49
C LYS A 157 10.88 -15.23 8.36
N ILE A 158 10.15 -14.61 9.30
CA ILE A 158 9.18 -15.32 10.16
C ILE A 158 8.09 -15.97 9.32
N ILE A 159 7.44 -15.22 8.43
CA ILE A 159 6.33 -15.75 7.63
C ILE A 159 6.77 -16.75 6.56
N SER A 160 8.04 -16.68 6.13
CA SER A 160 8.67 -17.61 5.20
C SER A 160 9.32 -18.81 5.90
N LYS A 161 9.29 -18.87 7.26
CA LYS A 161 9.95 -19.91 8.09
C LYS A 161 11.46 -19.99 7.88
N LEU A 162 12.12 -18.85 7.62
CA LEU A 162 13.56 -18.72 7.43
C LEU A 162 14.30 -18.51 8.75
N ASN A 163 15.62 -18.72 8.74
CA ASN A 163 16.46 -18.46 9.90
C ASN A 163 16.64 -16.96 10.15
N ILE A 164 16.10 -16.47 11.27
CA ILE A 164 16.12 -15.04 11.65
C ILE A 164 17.53 -14.59 12.04
N ALA A 165 18.32 -15.47 12.64
CA ALA A 165 19.66 -15.15 13.14
C ALA A 165 20.69 -15.00 11.98
N GLU A 166 20.47 -15.70 10.87
CA GLU A 166 21.36 -15.62 9.71
C GLU A 166 21.08 -14.34 8.90
N ARG A 167 22.15 -13.54 8.66
CA ARG A 167 22.05 -12.25 7.97
C ARG A 167 23.01 -12.09 6.78
N ARG A 168 23.89 -13.09 6.56
CA ARG A 168 25.00 -12.96 5.61
C ARG A 168 24.81 -13.76 4.34
N ILE A 169 24.08 -14.87 4.42
CA ILE A 169 23.87 -15.77 3.29
C ILE A 169 22.44 -15.67 2.77
N PRO A 170 22.24 -15.82 1.45
CA PRO A 170 20.91 -15.91 0.87
C PRO A 170 20.11 -17.07 1.46
N GLN A 171 18.81 -16.88 1.60
CA GLN A 171 17.87 -17.90 2.04
C GLN A 171 16.68 -17.89 1.10
N ASP A 172 16.04 -19.03 0.93
CA ASP A 172 14.78 -19.19 0.22
C ASP A 172 13.74 -19.86 1.11
N GLY A 173 12.47 -19.58 0.86
CA GLY A 173 11.35 -20.11 1.62
C GLY A 173 10.03 -19.79 0.94
N ARG A 174 8.92 -20.20 1.56
CA ARG A 174 7.59 -20.03 1.00
C ARG A 174 6.70 -19.26 1.96
N ILE A 175 5.88 -18.38 1.40
CA ILE A 175 4.82 -17.66 2.11
C ILE A 175 3.49 -18.12 1.49
N THR A 176 2.59 -18.64 2.32
CA THR A 176 1.21 -18.92 1.90
C THR A 176 0.30 -17.88 2.50
N LYS A 177 -0.48 -17.19 1.69
CA LYS A 177 -1.42 -16.14 2.11
C LYS A 177 -2.80 -16.39 1.55
N ILE A 178 -3.82 -16.21 2.41
CA ILE A 178 -5.22 -16.24 2.00
C ILE A 178 -5.67 -14.78 1.76
N TYR A 179 -6.20 -14.51 0.58
CA TYR A 179 -6.74 -13.22 0.19
C TYR A 179 -8.03 -13.44 -0.60
N ASN A 180 -9.16 -12.82 -0.17
CA ASN A 180 -10.49 -12.98 -0.77
C ASN A 180 -10.91 -14.46 -0.94
N ASN A 181 -10.63 -15.33 0.03
CA ASN A 181 -10.87 -16.78 0.04
C ASN A 181 -10.07 -17.58 -1.02
N GLU A 182 -9.09 -16.99 -1.65
CA GLU A 182 -8.13 -17.65 -2.54
C GLU A 182 -6.77 -17.78 -1.85
N THR A 183 -6.05 -18.85 -2.14
CA THR A 183 -4.72 -19.11 -1.57
C THR A 183 -3.65 -18.70 -2.58
N TYR A 184 -2.69 -17.92 -2.14
CA TYR A 184 -1.52 -17.45 -2.89
C TYR A 184 -0.24 -17.97 -2.22
N ASP A 185 0.70 -18.46 -3.04
CA ASP A 185 2.03 -18.92 -2.65
C ASP A 185 3.15 -18.06 -3.24
#